data_89954e376fc6a1ec60e876d0341200c0
#
_entry.id   89954e376fc6a1ec60e876d0341200c0
#
_cell.length_a   1.000
_cell.length_b   1.000
_cell.length_c   1.000
_cell.angle_alpha   90.00
_cell.angle_beta   90.00
_cell.angle_gamma   90.00
#
_symmetry.space_group_name_H-M   'P 1'
#
loop_
_entity.id
_entity.type
_entity.pdbx_description
1 polymer ?
#
loop_
_entity_poly.entity_id
_entity_poly.type
_entity_poly.pdbx_seq_one_letter_code
_entity_poly.pdbx_strand_id
1 'polypeptide(L)'
;MSDDRFEDLGGERRRAEIGEQLAERDRTHPERPRRPEVPRPGNKYAWAVGIVMLMVLGLVLFFQTLPNEGSGFEGPRHGSTLKAFAAPSALGNLEGDANVCQRRSECSEQAGAQPACTLRSAEVVNLCELRREPLVLTFIFDRGADCYPQVDRTERVMTGLPGVNFATVFFTHKKRDQVRALVQERGWRQPVAIDRDGAIANLYGVGGCPTTIFARAGGKVATTKLGNLTEDELRRLAGRIGG
;
A
#
# COMPACT_ATOMS: atom_id res chain seq x y z
N MET A 1 -13.73 -66.34 -10.48
CA MET A 1 -12.90 -66.37 -11.72
C MET A 1 -11.59 -65.74 -11.30
N SER A 2 -10.63 -66.67 -11.10
CA SER A 2 -9.34 -66.43 -10.47
C SER A 2 -8.42 -65.57 -11.31
N ASP A 3 -7.69 -64.78 -10.63
CA ASP A 3 -6.74 -63.78 -11.14
C ASP A 3 -5.35 -64.45 -11.36
N ASP A 4 -5.32 -65.44 -12.30
CA ASP A 4 -4.10 -66.21 -12.62
C ASP A 4 -3.19 -65.50 -13.65
N ARG A 5 -3.31 -64.18 -13.79
CA ARG A 5 -2.59 -63.49 -14.88
C ARG A 5 -1.20 -63.00 -14.49
N PHE A 6 -0.77 -63.18 -13.24
CA PHE A 6 0.52 -62.69 -12.74
C PHE A 6 1.49 -63.75 -12.20
N GLU A 7 1.09 -65.00 -12.15
CA GLU A 7 1.97 -66.05 -11.66
C GLU A 7 3.11 -66.47 -12.61
N ASP A 8 3.03 -66.04 -13.88
CA ASP A 8 4.03 -66.47 -14.91
C ASP A 8 5.12 -65.38 -15.17
N LEU A 9 5.18 -64.35 -14.39
CA LEU A 9 6.19 -63.27 -14.52
C LEU A 9 7.37 -63.45 -13.56
N GLY A 10 7.98 -64.56 -13.56
CA GLY A 10 9.28 -64.68 -12.92
C GLY A 10 9.42 -65.78 -11.87
N GLY A 11 9.28 -67.04 -12.30
CA GLY A 11 9.64 -68.19 -11.47
C GLY A 11 11.06 -67.99 -10.91
N GLU A 12 11.30 -68.55 -9.72
CA GLU A 12 12.59 -68.48 -9.00
C GLU A 12 13.80 -68.81 -9.86
N ARG A 13 13.62 -69.70 -10.84
CA ARG A 13 14.67 -70.07 -11.83
C ARG A 13 15.09 -68.87 -12.70
N ARG A 14 14.17 -68.07 -13.16
CA ARG A 14 14.45 -66.86 -13.97
C ARG A 14 15.15 -65.80 -13.17
N ARG A 15 14.81 -65.68 -11.89
CA ARG A 15 15.50 -64.76 -10.98
C ARG A 15 16.93 -65.20 -10.69
N ALA A 16 17.17 -66.52 -10.54
CA ALA A 16 18.48 -67.05 -10.34
C ALA A 16 19.37 -66.86 -11.59
N GLU A 17 18.84 -67.11 -12.79
CA GLU A 17 19.56 -66.90 -14.06
C GLU A 17 19.88 -65.40 -14.30
N ILE A 18 18.97 -64.53 -14.01
CA ILE A 18 19.21 -63.06 -14.14
C ILE A 18 20.24 -62.57 -13.09
N GLY A 19 20.18 -63.10 -11.87
CA GLY A 19 21.17 -62.89 -10.84
C GLY A 19 22.56 -63.27 -11.21
N GLU A 20 22.69 -64.49 -11.81
CA GLU A 20 23.97 -65.04 -12.27
C GLU A 20 24.53 -64.23 -13.47
N GLN A 21 23.70 -63.87 -14.43
CA GLN A 21 24.08 -62.99 -15.56
C GLN A 21 24.51 -61.58 -15.12
N LEU A 22 23.86 -61.03 -14.11
CA LEU A 22 24.25 -59.74 -13.53
C LEU A 22 25.59 -59.88 -12.79
N ALA A 23 25.79 -60.94 -12.01
CA ALA A 23 27.04 -61.15 -11.29
C ALA A 23 28.22 -61.42 -12.26
N GLU A 24 28.00 -62.11 -13.40
CA GLU A 24 29.00 -62.29 -14.42
C GLU A 24 29.31 -61.01 -15.20
N ARG A 25 28.32 -60.17 -15.45
CA ARG A 25 28.50 -58.88 -16.02
C ARG A 25 29.30 -57.93 -15.11
N ASP A 26 29.08 -57.98 -13.81
CA ASP A 26 29.86 -57.21 -12.84
C ASP A 26 31.31 -57.66 -12.75
N ARG A 27 31.58 -58.99 -12.94
CA ARG A 27 32.95 -59.48 -12.97
C ARG A 27 33.72 -59.20 -14.26
N THR A 28 33.00 -58.99 -15.36
CA THR A 28 33.58 -58.62 -16.67
C THR A 28 33.63 -57.14 -16.97
N HIS A 29 32.99 -56.33 -16.17
CA HIS A 29 33.10 -54.89 -16.35
C HIS A 29 34.43 -54.37 -15.82
N PRO A 30 35.23 -53.67 -16.67
CA PRO A 30 36.43 -53.02 -16.20
C PRO A 30 36.05 -52.01 -15.12
N GLU A 31 36.79 -52.02 -14.00
CA GLU A 31 36.62 -51.09 -12.91
C GLU A 31 36.38 -49.66 -13.47
N ARG A 32 35.27 -49.06 -13.15
CA ARG A 32 34.99 -47.69 -13.58
C ARG A 32 36.18 -46.83 -13.15
N PRO A 33 36.79 -46.06 -14.07
CA PRO A 33 37.91 -45.20 -13.70
C PRO A 33 37.44 -44.33 -12.53
N ARG A 34 38.19 -44.37 -11.42
CA ARG A 34 37.92 -43.54 -10.26
C ARG A 34 37.81 -42.11 -10.77
N ARG A 35 36.66 -41.44 -10.51
CA ARG A 35 36.51 -40.01 -10.84
C ARG A 35 37.69 -39.30 -10.22
N PRO A 36 38.42 -38.45 -10.98
CA PRO A 36 39.49 -37.64 -10.41
C PRO A 36 38.92 -36.91 -9.20
N GLU A 37 39.54 -37.06 -8.05
CA GLU A 37 39.21 -36.29 -6.87
C GLU A 37 39.42 -34.80 -7.22
N VAL A 38 38.33 -34.10 -7.45
CA VAL A 38 38.36 -32.64 -7.62
C VAL A 38 38.90 -32.09 -6.31
N PRO A 39 40.08 -31.46 -6.31
CA PRO A 39 40.61 -30.85 -5.10
C PRO A 39 39.56 -29.92 -4.54
N ARG A 40 39.04 -30.22 -3.35
CA ARG A 40 38.10 -29.32 -2.65
C ARG A 40 38.81 -28.00 -2.49
N PRO A 41 38.28 -26.90 -3.07
CA PRO A 41 38.86 -25.58 -2.90
C PRO A 41 39.04 -25.37 -1.41
N GLY A 42 40.29 -25.18 -0.99
CA GLY A 42 40.65 -25.13 0.41
C GLY A 42 39.80 -24.05 1.11
N ASN A 43 39.32 -24.40 2.27
CA ASN A 43 38.38 -23.65 3.13
C ASN A 43 38.89 -22.25 3.56
N LYS A 44 39.93 -21.72 2.91
CA LYS A 44 40.58 -20.44 3.22
C LYS A 44 39.67 -19.22 3.05
N TYR A 45 38.70 -19.31 2.15
CA TYR A 45 37.79 -18.21 1.88
C TYR A 45 36.37 -18.43 2.42
N ALA A 46 36.04 -19.65 2.88
CA ALA A 46 34.69 -19.95 3.38
C ALA A 46 34.32 -19.09 4.59
N TRP A 47 35.29 -18.82 5.49
CA TRP A 47 35.06 -17.94 6.63
C TRP A 47 34.92 -16.47 6.22
N ALA A 48 35.67 -16.02 5.21
CA ALA A 48 35.57 -14.65 4.70
C ALA A 48 34.22 -14.42 4.02
N VAL A 49 33.76 -15.40 3.22
CA VAL A 49 32.43 -15.38 2.62
C VAL A 49 31.33 -15.39 3.71
N GLY A 50 31.50 -16.19 4.76
CA GLY A 50 30.60 -16.20 5.90
C GLY A 50 30.51 -14.88 6.63
N ILE A 51 31.63 -14.18 6.87
CA ILE A 51 31.65 -12.86 7.48
C ILE A 51 30.98 -11.80 6.58
N VAL A 52 31.26 -11.82 5.27
CA VAL A 52 30.63 -10.90 4.32
C VAL A 52 29.11 -11.12 4.30
N MET A 53 28.67 -12.39 4.25
CA MET A 53 27.22 -12.72 4.31
C MET A 53 26.57 -12.23 5.62
N LEU A 54 27.24 -12.42 6.76
CA LEU A 54 26.75 -11.93 8.06
C LEU A 54 26.73 -10.41 8.12
N MET A 55 27.73 -9.72 7.56
CA MET A 55 27.71 -8.25 7.48
C MET A 55 26.59 -7.75 6.58
N VAL A 56 26.39 -8.35 5.41
CA VAL A 56 25.29 -8.00 4.50
C VAL A 56 23.93 -8.26 5.17
N LEU A 57 23.77 -9.42 5.82
CA LEU A 57 22.54 -9.73 6.55
C LEU A 57 22.32 -8.75 7.71
N GLY A 58 23.36 -8.44 8.47
CA GLY A 58 23.32 -7.44 9.55
C GLY A 58 22.96 -6.04 9.03
N LEU A 59 23.52 -5.64 7.89
CA LEU A 59 23.20 -4.37 7.23
C LEU A 59 21.73 -4.34 6.77
N VAL A 60 21.25 -5.40 6.13
CA VAL A 60 19.85 -5.52 5.70
C VAL A 60 18.90 -5.45 6.90
N LEU A 61 19.18 -6.21 7.96
CA LEU A 61 18.39 -6.17 9.18
C LEU A 61 18.46 -4.79 9.86
N PHE A 62 19.62 -4.16 9.89
CA PHE A 62 19.79 -2.81 10.43
C PHE A 62 18.94 -1.79 9.65
N PHE A 63 18.97 -1.82 8.32
CA PHE A 63 18.12 -0.94 7.50
C PHE A 63 16.63 -1.26 7.62
N GLN A 64 16.26 -2.50 7.89
CA GLN A 64 14.86 -2.86 8.14
C GLN A 64 14.39 -2.48 9.55
N THR A 65 15.29 -2.38 10.52
CA THR A 65 14.96 -1.95 11.90
C THR A 65 15.03 -0.43 12.08
N LEU A 66 15.62 0.31 11.12
CA LEU A 66 15.47 1.76 11.09
C LEU A 66 13.98 2.06 10.97
N PRO A 67 13.40 2.88 11.90
CA PRO A 67 12.01 3.24 11.78
C PRO A 67 11.84 3.95 10.43
N ASN A 68 11.24 3.25 9.48
CA ASN A 68 10.73 3.88 8.27
C ASN A 68 9.73 4.91 8.77
N GLU A 69 10.04 6.18 8.67
CA GLU A 69 9.11 7.27 9.01
C GLU A 69 7.89 7.31 8.06
N GLY A 70 7.79 6.37 7.16
CA GLY A 70 6.59 6.11 6.37
C GLY A 70 5.45 5.66 7.28
N SER A 71 4.30 6.33 7.18
CA SER A 71 3.07 6.01 7.91
C SER A 71 2.49 4.62 7.58
N GLY A 72 3.18 3.79 6.80
CA GLY A 72 2.64 2.55 6.27
C GLY A 72 1.43 2.83 5.38
N PHE A 73 0.42 1.94 5.42
CA PHE A 73 -0.85 2.11 4.70
C PHE A 73 -1.99 2.62 5.59
N GLU A 74 -1.72 2.94 6.84
CA GLU A 74 -2.72 3.31 7.85
C GLU A 74 -3.00 4.81 7.94
N GLY A 75 -2.29 5.61 7.13
CA GLY A 75 -2.39 7.06 7.15
C GLY A 75 -1.49 7.74 8.20
N PRO A 76 -1.59 9.07 8.36
CA PRO A 76 -0.69 9.84 9.19
C PRO A 76 -0.88 9.51 10.68
N ARG A 77 0.25 9.48 11.41
CA ARG A 77 0.30 9.16 12.84
C ARG A 77 -0.27 10.29 13.70
N HIS A 78 -0.77 9.92 14.88
CA HIS A 78 -1.16 10.88 15.91
C HIS A 78 -0.04 11.88 16.18
N GLY A 79 -0.39 13.16 16.29
CA GLY A 79 0.56 14.25 16.58
C GLY A 79 1.37 14.75 15.38
N SER A 80 1.35 14.05 14.22
CA SER A 80 1.94 14.58 12.99
C SER A 80 1.13 15.77 12.44
N THR A 81 1.74 16.54 11.56
CA THR A 81 1.04 17.64 10.88
C THR A 81 0.69 17.23 9.46
N LEU A 82 -0.55 17.51 9.04
CA LEU A 82 -1.01 17.26 7.68
C LEU A 82 -0.14 17.98 6.67
N LYS A 83 0.42 17.25 5.71
CA LYS A 83 1.23 17.79 4.62
C LYS A 83 0.34 18.55 3.63
N ALA A 84 0.86 19.63 3.04
CA ALA A 84 0.11 20.45 2.10
C ALA A 84 -0.22 19.69 0.82
N PHE A 85 -1.41 19.91 0.31
CA PHE A 85 -1.77 19.58 -1.07
C PHE A 85 -2.77 20.60 -1.63
N ALA A 86 -2.84 20.65 -2.95
CA ALA A 86 -3.85 21.36 -3.70
C ALA A 86 -4.26 20.49 -4.89
N ALA A 87 -5.54 20.20 -5.05
CA ALA A 87 -6.01 19.29 -6.09
C ALA A 87 -7.27 19.85 -6.78
N PRO A 88 -7.52 19.46 -8.03
CA PRO A 88 -8.74 19.85 -8.72
C PRO A 88 -9.99 19.46 -7.91
N SER A 89 -10.93 20.40 -7.82
CA SER A 89 -12.24 20.17 -7.22
C SER A 89 -13.11 19.32 -8.16
N ALA A 90 -13.83 18.36 -7.62
CA ALA A 90 -14.79 17.54 -8.40
C ALA A 90 -15.88 18.40 -9.07
N LEU A 91 -16.27 19.50 -8.45
CA LEU A 91 -17.27 20.42 -9.00
C LEU A 91 -16.66 21.55 -9.85
N GLY A 92 -15.32 21.66 -9.86
CA GLY A 92 -14.58 22.65 -10.67
C GLY A 92 -14.39 22.21 -12.13
N ASN A 93 -13.72 23.07 -12.92
CA ASN A 93 -13.41 22.82 -14.33
C ASN A 93 -11.91 22.60 -14.59
N LEU A 94 -11.08 22.70 -13.54
CA LEU A 94 -9.64 22.48 -13.65
C LEU A 94 -9.34 21.01 -13.92
N GLU A 95 -8.58 20.74 -14.98
CA GLU A 95 -7.97 19.41 -15.24
C GLU A 95 -6.54 19.40 -14.72
N GLY A 96 -6.05 18.23 -14.38
CA GLY A 96 -4.66 18.01 -13.97
C GLY A 96 -4.56 17.08 -12.77
N ASP A 97 -3.33 16.88 -12.37
CA ASP A 97 -2.97 16.06 -11.23
C ASP A 97 -2.90 16.90 -9.94
N ALA A 98 -2.84 16.22 -8.80
CA ALA A 98 -2.73 16.88 -7.53
C ALA A 98 -1.33 17.48 -7.34
N ASN A 99 -1.27 18.70 -6.80
CA ASN A 99 -0.02 19.32 -6.39
C ASN A 99 0.26 19.00 -4.93
N VAL A 100 1.40 18.36 -4.67
CA VAL A 100 1.85 17.94 -3.34
C VAL A 100 3.18 18.59 -2.92
N CYS A 101 3.66 19.58 -3.69
CA CYS A 101 4.89 20.31 -3.39
C CYS A 101 4.75 21.09 -2.07
N GLN A 102 5.65 20.80 -1.10
CA GLN A 102 5.61 21.43 0.22
C GLN A 102 6.34 22.77 0.21
N ARG A 103 7.53 22.83 -0.36
CA ARG A 103 8.41 24.00 -0.44
C ARG A 103 8.95 24.17 -1.84
N ARG A 104 9.30 25.39 -2.21
CA ARG A 104 9.77 25.70 -3.57
C ARG A 104 10.99 24.89 -4.01
N SER A 105 11.85 24.49 -3.08
CA SER A 105 13.00 23.61 -3.35
C SER A 105 12.63 22.13 -3.60
N GLU A 106 11.41 21.74 -3.27
CA GLU A 106 10.89 20.37 -3.39
C GLU A 106 9.91 20.25 -4.57
N CYS A 107 9.62 21.35 -5.26
CA CYS A 107 8.73 21.36 -6.41
C CYS A 107 9.41 20.71 -7.62
N SER A 108 8.65 19.89 -8.32
CA SER A 108 9.06 19.19 -9.54
C SER A 108 7.85 19.02 -10.45
N GLU A 109 8.08 18.50 -11.64
CA GLU A 109 6.98 18.17 -12.56
C GLU A 109 5.97 17.21 -11.92
N GLN A 110 6.46 16.22 -11.14
CA GLN A 110 5.61 15.23 -10.47
C GLN A 110 4.97 15.75 -9.17
N ALA A 111 5.63 16.64 -8.44
CA ALA A 111 5.11 17.16 -7.17
C ALA A 111 4.28 18.44 -7.33
N GLY A 112 4.39 19.10 -8.48
CA GLY A 112 3.77 20.37 -8.79
C GLY A 112 4.80 21.50 -8.96
N ALA A 113 4.50 22.46 -9.84
CA ALA A 113 5.42 23.53 -10.24
C ALA A 113 5.67 24.58 -9.17
N GLN A 114 4.80 24.68 -8.15
CA GLN A 114 4.88 25.66 -7.05
C GLN A 114 4.30 25.07 -5.77
N PRO A 115 4.63 25.63 -4.59
CA PRO A 115 4.10 25.14 -3.32
C PRO A 115 2.58 25.05 -3.30
N ALA A 116 2.02 23.93 -2.86
CA ALA A 116 0.59 23.66 -2.87
C ALA A 116 -0.23 24.74 -2.15
N CYS A 117 0.30 25.29 -1.05
CA CYS A 117 -0.39 26.36 -0.30
C CYS A 117 -0.56 27.69 -1.06
N THR A 118 0.16 27.88 -2.17
CA THR A 118 0.02 29.12 -3.00
C THR A 118 -1.10 29.02 -4.02
N LEU A 119 -1.57 27.81 -4.31
CA LEU A 119 -2.64 27.54 -5.28
C LEU A 119 -4.01 27.78 -4.64
N ARG A 120 -4.61 28.94 -4.93
CA ARG A 120 -5.91 29.31 -4.39
C ARG A 120 -6.86 29.70 -5.52
N SER A 121 -7.91 28.93 -5.68
CA SER A 121 -9.02 29.26 -6.57
C SER A 121 -10.25 28.44 -6.19
N ALA A 122 -11.42 28.82 -6.68
CA ALA A 122 -12.65 28.04 -6.51
C ALA A 122 -12.60 26.66 -7.19
N GLU A 123 -11.67 26.49 -8.13
CA GLU A 123 -11.44 25.25 -8.87
C GLU A 123 -10.56 24.23 -8.12
N VAL A 124 -9.98 24.63 -6.98
CA VAL A 124 -8.96 23.86 -6.26
C VAL A 124 -9.39 23.63 -4.82
N VAL A 125 -9.32 22.40 -4.38
CA VAL A 125 -9.38 22.05 -2.96
C VAL A 125 -7.98 22.18 -2.37
N ASN A 126 -7.78 23.17 -1.49
CA ASN A 126 -6.49 23.44 -0.88
C ASN A 126 -6.51 23.12 0.61
N LEU A 127 -5.66 22.15 1.00
CA LEU A 127 -5.58 21.72 2.40
C LEU A 127 -5.14 22.86 3.34
N CYS A 128 -4.28 23.78 2.88
CA CYS A 128 -3.79 24.87 3.72
C CYS A 128 -4.91 25.83 4.13
N GLU A 129 -5.97 25.92 3.36
CA GLU A 129 -7.18 26.64 3.71
C GLU A 129 -8.07 25.83 4.64
N LEU A 130 -8.31 24.58 4.31
CA LEU A 130 -9.16 23.69 5.09
C LEU A 130 -8.65 23.48 6.53
N ARG A 131 -7.35 23.32 6.72
CA ARG A 131 -6.75 23.06 8.03
C ARG A 131 -6.63 24.30 8.94
N ARG A 132 -7.08 25.46 8.50
CA ARG A 132 -7.17 26.64 9.40
C ARG A 132 -8.11 26.40 10.56
N GLU A 133 -9.18 25.67 10.29
CA GLU A 133 -10.13 25.15 11.25
C GLU A 133 -9.88 23.67 11.52
N PRO A 134 -10.46 23.08 12.58
CA PRO A 134 -10.48 21.63 12.76
C PRO A 134 -11.02 20.95 11.51
N LEU A 135 -10.40 19.82 11.11
CA LEU A 135 -10.66 19.18 9.82
C LEU A 135 -10.91 17.68 9.97
N VAL A 136 -11.97 17.21 9.35
CA VAL A 136 -12.23 15.81 9.04
C VAL A 136 -11.93 15.58 7.56
N LEU A 137 -10.88 14.82 7.26
CA LEU A 137 -10.46 14.50 5.90
C LEU A 137 -10.66 13.02 5.62
N THR A 138 -11.55 12.69 4.68
CA THR A 138 -11.89 11.30 4.31
C THR A 138 -11.26 10.95 2.97
N PHE A 139 -10.56 9.83 2.93
CA PHE A 139 -10.02 9.23 1.70
C PHE A 139 -10.94 8.13 1.22
N ILE A 140 -11.30 8.17 -0.05
CA ILE A 140 -12.06 7.13 -0.75
C ILE A 140 -11.38 6.76 -2.07
N PHE A 141 -11.61 5.52 -2.50
CA PHE A 141 -11.08 4.96 -3.75
C PHE A 141 -12.23 4.46 -4.62
N ASP A 142 -12.06 4.48 -5.95
CA ASP A 142 -13.07 3.97 -6.88
C ASP A 142 -12.96 2.46 -7.14
N ARG A 143 -11.95 1.82 -6.55
CA ARG A 143 -11.71 0.37 -6.66
C ARG A 143 -11.55 -0.25 -5.27
N GLY A 144 -11.98 -1.49 -5.14
CA GLY A 144 -11.90 -2.23 -3.88
C GLY A 144 -13.20 -2.18 -3.10
N ALA A 145 -13.12 -1.87 -1.80
CA ALA A 145 -14.30 -1.78 -0.93
C ALA A 145 -15.20 -0.60 -1.31
N ASP A 146 -16.50 -0.73 -1.07
CA ASP A 146 -17.43 0.40 -1.20
C ASP A 146 -17.23 1.40 -0.06
N CYS A 147 -16.59 2.52 -0.37
CA CYS A 147 -16.23 3.58 0.58
C CYS A 147 -17.17 4.78 0.54
N TYR A 148 -18.04 4.86 -0.45
CA TYR A 148 -18.98 5.98 -0.62
C TYR A 148 -19.93 6.18 0.56
N PRO A 149 -20.49 5.13 1.19
CA PRO A 149 -21.35 5.28 2.36
C PRO A 149 -20.68 6.01 3.53
N GLN A 150 -19.35 6.01 3.61
CA GLN A 150 -18.65 6.80 4.63
C GLN A 150 -18.77 8.30 4.38
N VAL A 151 -18.66 8.73 3.12
CA VAL A 151 -18.85 10.12 2.74
C VAL A 151 -20.30 10.58 2.96
N ASP A 152 -21.27 9.70 2.66
CA ASP A 152 -22.69 9.96 2.92
C ASP A 152 -22.97 10.20 4.42
N ARG A 153 -22.32 9.40 5.31
CA ARG A 153 -22.41 9.62 6.76
C ARG A 153 -21.77 10.93 7.19
N THR A 154 -20.61 11.24 6.58
CA THR A 154 -19.91 12.51 6.84
C THR A 154 -20.77 13.71 6.47
N GLU A 155 -21.49 13.67 5.33
CA GLU A 155 -22.44 14.71 4.93
C GLU A 155 -23.57 14.90 5.92
N ARG A 156 -24.10 13.81 6.50
CA ARG A 156 -25.16 13.92 7.52
C ARG A 156 -24.66 14.50 8.85
N VAL A 157 -23.41 14.19 9.19
CA VAL A 157 -22.81 14.64 10.47
C VAL A 157 -22.37 16.09 10.41
N MET A 158 -21.82 16.54 9.27
CA MET A 158 -21.22 17.89 9.14
C MET A 158 -22.19 19.04 9.45
N THR A 159 -23.47 18.86 9.16
CA THR A 159 -24.50 19.88 9.41
C THR A 159 -24.68 20.21 10.89
N GLY A 160 -24.34 19.29 11.78
CA GLY A 160 -24.43 19.46 13.23
C GLY A 160 -23.12 19.90 13.89
N LEU A 161 -22.07 20.20 13.14
CA LEU A 161 -20.73 20.52 13.65
C LEU A 161 -20.18 21.82 13.01
N PRO A 162 -20.79 22.98 13.31
CA PRO A 162 -20.27 24.26 12.82
C PRO A 162 -18.85 24.48 13.37
N GLY A 163 -17.96 25.04 12.56
CA GLY A 163 -16.56 25.28 12.93
C GLY A 163 -15.63 24.08 12.75
N VAL A 164 -16.13 22.97 12.19
CA VAL A 164 -15.32 21.85 11.73
C VAL A 164 -15.42 21.75 10.21
N ASN A 165 -14.29 21.81 9.53
CA ASN A 165 -14.22 21.59 8.10
C ASN A 165 -14.28 20.08 7.78
N PHE A 166 -14.94 19.75 6.68
CA PHE A 166 -15.03 18.41 6.14
C PHE A 166 -14.57 18.44 4.68
N ALA A 167 -13.79 17.45 4.29
CA ALA A 167 -13.36 17.30 2.89
C ALA A 167 -13.11 15.84 2.56
N THR A 168 -13.21 15.51 1.28
CA THR A 168 -12.92 14.17 0.76
C THR A 168 -11.80 14.25 -0.26
N VAL A 169 -10.84 13.32 -0.19
CA VAL A 169 -9.88 13.01 -1.25
C VAL A 169 -10.37 11.77 -1.96
N PHE A 170 -10.61 11.90 -3.24
CA PHE A 170 -11.08 10.79 -4.07
C PHE A 170 -9.99 10.35 -5.03
N PHE A 171 -9.31 9.25 -4.71
CA PHE A 171 -8.38 8.60 -5.61
C PHE A 171 -9.15 7.83 -6.67
N THR A 172 -9.11 8.30 -7.91
CA THR A 172 -9.92 7.76 -8.99
C THR A 172 -9.33 8.03 -10.37
N HIS A 173 -9.44 7.04 -11.26
CA HIS A 173 -9.15 7.20 -12.68
C HIS A 173 -10.40 7.55 -13.51
N LYS A 174 -11.57 7.74 -12.88
CA LYS A 174 -12.78 8.18 -13.56
C LYS A 174 -12.57 9.55 -14.20
N LYS A 175 -13.22 9.79 -15.34
CA LYS A 175 -13.27 11.13 -15.93
C LYS A 175 -13.96 12.08 -14.96
N ARG A 176 -13.55 13.35 -14.96
CA ARG A 176 -14.10 14.36 -14.04
C ARG A 176 -15.62 14.45 -14.10
N ASP A 177 -16.21 14.42 -15.31
CA ASP A 177 -17.66 14.51 -15.43
C ASP A 177 -18.39 13.34 -14.75
N GLN A 178 -17.77 12.16 -14.73
CA GLN A 178 -18.28 11.00 -13.98
C GLN A 178 -18.16 11.22 -12.46
N VAL A 179 -17.05 11.82 -12.00
CA VAL A 179 -16.88 12.16 -10.58
C VAL A 179 -17.87 13.25 -10.18
N ARG A 180 -18.03 14.29 -11.01
CA ARG A 180 -19.02 15.36 -10.80
C ARG A 180 -20.44 14.80 -10.71
N ALA A 181 -20.82 13.94 -11.64
CA ALA A 181 -22.14 13.29 -11.64
C ALA A 181 -22.36 12.50 -10.36
N LEU A 182 -21.36 11.72 -9.92
CA LEU A 182 -21.40 10.96 -8.67
C LEU A 182 -21.57 11.89 -7.45
N VAL A 183 -20.81 12.97 -7.36
CA VAL A 183 -20.90 13.93 -6.26
C VAL A 183 -22.29 14.59 -6.20
N GLN A 184 -22.84 14.94 -7.36
CA GLN A 184 -24.19 15.52 -7.49
C GLN A 184 -25.28 14.51 -7.16
N GLU A 185 -25.21 13.30 -7.68
CA GLU A 185 -26.15 12.22 -7.42
C GLU A 185 -26.22 11.88 -5.92
N ARG A 186 -25.06 11.84 -5.25
CA ARG A 186 -24.96 11.58 -3.81
C ARG A 186 -25.26 12.79 -2.93
N GLY A 187 -25.37 13.97 -3.50
CA GLY A 187 -25.64 15.20 -2.74
C GLY A 187 -24.50 15.61 -1.81
N TRP A 188 -23.24 15.27 -2.16
CA TRP A 188 -22.08 15.65 -1.36
C TRP A 188 -21.79 17.16 -1.53
N ARG A 189 -21.85 17.89 -0.43
CA ARG A 189 -21.62 19.35 -0.38
C ARG A 189 -20.22 19.69 0.11
N GLN A 190 -19.59 18.77 0.84
CA GLN A 190 -18.20 18.98 1.25
C GLN A 190 -17.27 19.01 0.03
N PRO A 191 -16.15 19.75 0.09
CA PRO A 191 -15.15 19.76 -0.98
C PRO A 191 -14.65 18.35 -1.26
N VAL A 192 -14.64 17.96 -2.55
CA VAL A 192 -14.09 16.68 -3.02
C VAL A 192 -12.89 16.99 -3.91
N ALA A 193 -11.69 16.65 -3.44
CA ALA A 193 -10.43 16.73 -4.18
C ALA A 193 -10.25 15.49 -5.05
N ILE A 194 -9.96 15.67 -6.34
CA ILE A 194 -9.63 14.56 -7.25
C ILE A 194 -8.12 14.28 -7.16
N ASP A 195 -7.77 13.07 -6.77
CA ASP A 195 -6.40 12.54 -6.72
C ASP A 195 -6.28 11.48 -7.82
N ARG A 196 -5.87 11.89 -9.02
CA ARG A 196 -5.90 11.04 -10.20
C ARG A 196 -4.72 10.08 -10.28
N ASP A 197 -3.56 10.57 -9.92
CA ASP A 197 -2.27 9.86 -9.90
C ASP A 197 -1.94 9.22 -8.54
N GLY A 198 -2.80 9.43 -7.53
CA GLY A 198 -2.60 8.91 -6.18
C GLY A 198 -1.53 9.67 -5.38
N ALA A 199 -1.11 10.85 -5.84
CA ALA A 199 -0.06 11.61 -5.19
C ALA A 199 -0.42 12.01 -3.76
N ILE A 200 -1.70 12.37 -3.49
CA ILE A 200 -2.16 12.70 -2.14
C ILE A 200 -2.27 11.43 -1.30
N ALA A 201 -2.86 10.36 -1.81
CA ALA A 201 -2.96 9.09 -1.09
C ALA A 201 -1.56 8.58 -0.68
N ASN A 202 -0.59 8.67 -1.59
CA ASN A 202 0.81 8.33 -1.34
C ASN A 202 1.47 9.25 -0.30
N LEU A 203 1.28 10.58 -0.44
CA LEU A 203 1.81 11.58 0.50
C LEU A 203 1.37 11.32 1.94
N TYR A 204 0.15 10.82 2.11
CA TYR A 204 -0.47 10.54 3.41
C TYR A 204 -0.27 9.09 3.86
N GLY A 205 0.30 8.22 3.03
CA GLY A 205 0.44 6.80 3.32
C GLY A 205 -0.91 6.10 3.53
N VAL A 206 -1.92 6.48 2.73
CA VAL A 206 -3.25 5.88 2.79
C VAL A 206 -3.36 4.78 1.75
N GLY A 207 -3.46 3.54 2.19
CA GLY A 207 -3.58 2.38 1.31
C GLY A 207 -4.91 1.62 1.43
N GLY A 208 -5.82 2.08 2.26
CA GLY A 208 -7.15 1.48 2.44
C GLY A 208 -8.27 2.51 2.45
N CYS A 209 -9.47 2.10 2.08
CA CYS A 209 -10.64 2.98 2.12
C CYS A 209 -11.86 2.34 2.81
N PRO A 210 -12.68 3.15 3.46
CA PRO A 210 -12.45 4.57 3.74
C PRO A 210 -11.37 4.75 4.83
N THR A 211 -10.52 5.76 4.66
CA THR A 211 -9.63 6.23 5.74
C THR A 211 -10.07 7.64 6.13
N THR A 212 -10.35 7.86 7.42
CA THR A 212 -10.79 9.17 7.93
C THR A 212 -9.77 9.71 8.92
N ILE A 213 -9.25 10.91 8.65
CA ILE A 213 -8.28 11.62 9.47
C ILE A 213 -8.99 12.76 10.19
N PHE A 214 -8.79 12.83 11.49
CA PHE A 214 -9.29 13.91 12.34
C PHE A 214 -8.11 14.79 12.78
N ALA A 215 -8.11 16.06 12.40
CA ALA A 215 -7.04 17.00 12.71
C ALA A 215 -7.60 18.25 13.40
N ARG A 216 -6.86 18.75 14.41
CA ARG A 216 -7.12 20.04 15.03
C ARG A 216 -6.78 21.19 14.08
N ALA A 217 -7.24 22.38 14.39
CA ALA A 217 -6.83 23.61 13.70
C ALA A 217 -5.29 23.65 13.55
N GLY A 218 -4.82 24.12 12.41
CA GLY A 218 -3.40 24.04 12.02
C GLY A 218 -2.98 22.70 11.43
N GLY A 219 -3.88 21.70 11.39
CA GLY A 219 -3.64 20.40 10.73
C GLY A 219 -2.91 19.36 11.59
N LYS A 220 -2.87 19.53 12.93
CA LYS A 220 -2.27 18.52 13.82
C LYS A 220 -3.19 17.32 13.97
N VAL A 221 -2.74 16.16 13.53
CA VAL A 221 -3.52 14.91 13.53
C VAL A 221 -3.83 14.47 14.95
N ALA A 222 -5.11 14.36 15.27
CA ALA A 222 -5.61 13.83 16.52
C ALA A 222 -5.81 12.31 16.45
N THR A 223 -6.33 11.80 15.34
CA THR A 223 -6.46 10.35 15.09
C THR A 223 -6.71 10.07 13.61
N THR A 224 -6.30 8.89 13.17
CA THR A 224 -6.65 8.31 11.87
C THR A 224 -7.42 7.03 12.08
N LYS A 225 -8.45 6.81 11.29
CA LYS A 225 -9.31 5.62 11.34
C LYS A 225 -9.45 5.00 9.96
N LEU A 226 -9.11 3.74 9.86
CA LEU A 226 -9.36 2.91 8.68
C LEU A 226 -10.67 2.15 8.86
N GLY A 227 -11.48 2.10 7.82
CA GLY A 227 -12.78 1.45 7.80
C GLY A 227 -13.95 2.38 8.09
N ASN A 228 -15.15 1.82 8.00
CA ASN A 228 -16.39 2.55 8.18
C ASN A 228 -16.60 2.96 9.65
N LEU A 229 -16.90 4.24 9.84
CA LEU A 229 -17.32 4.79 11.14
C LEU A 229 -18.83 4.97 11.16
N THR A 230 -19.44 4.77 12.31
CA THR A 230 -20.84 5.14 12.55
C THR A 230 -20.96 6.67 12.66
N GLU A 231 -22.16 7.21 12.51
CA GLU A 231 -22.40 8.66 12.67
C GLU A 231 -22.06 9.14 14.08
N ASP A 232 -22.34 8.32 15.11
CA ASP A 232 -22.03 8.69 16.50
C ASP A 232 -20.51 8.73 16.76
N GLU A 233 -19.76 7.80 16.15
CA GLU A 233 -18.30 7.83 16.20
C GLU A 233 -17.73 9.07 15.48
N LEU A 234 -18.27 9.39 14.30
CA LEU A 234 -17.91 10.60 13.55
C LEU A 234 -18.17 11.84 14.39
N ARG A 235 -19.38 12.02 14.95
CA ARG A 235 -19.74 13.14 15.81
C ARG A 235 -18.82 13.24 17.02
N ARG A 236 -18.59 12.13 17.70
CA ARG A 236 -17.72 12.09 18.89
C ARG A 236 -16.27 12.47 18.56
N LEU A 237 -15.73 11.94 17.46
CA LEU A 237 -14.33 12.20 17.07
C LEU A 237 -14.16 13.61 16.53
N ALA A 238 -15.09 14.09 15.69
CA ALA A 238 -15.10 15.45 15.16
C ALA A 238 -15.32 16.50 16.27
N GLY A 239 -16.20 16.22 17.22
CA GLY A 239 -16.39 17.10 18.39
C GLY A 239 -15.13 17.27 19.25
N ARG A 240 -14.28 16.24 19.36
CA ARG A 240 -13.01 16.30 20.13
C ARG A 240 -11.93 17.16 19.47
N ILE A 241 -12.01 17.41 18.18
CA ILE A 241 -11.05 18.27 17.48
C ILE A 241 -11.52 19.71 17.37
N GLY A 242 -12.84 19.96 17.53
CA GLY A 242 -13.48 21.28 17.42
C GLY A 242 -13.53 22.06 18.74
N GLY A 243 -13.23 21.40 19.87
CA GLY A 243 -13.29 21.99 21.22
C GLY A 243 -11.95 22.42 21.75
#